data_881152c13bdc3c99fdf9320a9818a18f
#
_entry.id   881152c13bdc3c99fdf9320a9818a18f
#
_cell.length_a   1.000
_cell.length_b   1.000
_cell.length_c   1.000
_cell.angle_alpha   90.00
_cell.angle_beta   90.00
_cell.angle_gamma   90.00
#
_symmetry.space_group_name_H-M   'P 1'
#
loop_
_entity.id
_entity.type
_entity.pdbx_description
1 polymer ?
#
loop_
_entity_poly.entity_id
_entity_poly.type
_entity_poly.pdbx_seq_one_letter_code
_entity_poly.pdbx_strand_id
1 'polypeptide(L)'
;MEENYKKTTEKEILAVSFGTSYNDSREKTIGAIELELIKEYPDYEVCRAFTSQVIIDKLRKRDGTKINNVTEALEEAFSKGVKELIIQPTHLLNGYEYMDLADEVKKYKDKFEKLSLAKPLLTDESDFVKVANAIIKMTEVYNKYDTAVCFMGHGTGAAANDVYEKLQYMLFERGYKNYYVGTVEAKPDIDDLIKCVKKGSYGEVVLLPLMIVAGDHANNDMAGNDKESWKKRFEEEGYKVTCILNGLGENSDIRKIFTEHTYSAIRSFKDWNILLIWNNGCVLYTVVVFYKNKNNF
;
A
#
# COMPACT_ATOMS: atom_id res chain seq x y z
N MET A 1 15.61 43.55 6.04
CA MET A 1 14.85 42.48 6.73
C MET A 1 13.92 41.89 5.67
N GLU A 2 14.35 40.86 4.97
CA GLU A 2 13.49 40.12 4.06
C GLU A 2 12.70 39.14 4.93
N GLU A 3 11.43 39.44 5.12
CA GLU A 3 10.48 38.47 5.65
C GLU A 3 10.37 37.33 4.65
N ASN A 4 10.99 36.19 4.97
CA ASN A 4 10.73 34.92 4.32
C ASN A 4 9.26 34.55 4.57
N TYR A 5 8.37 35.02 3.74
CA TYR A 5 7.01 34.51 3.61
C TYR A 5 7.13 33.05 3.17
N LYS A 6 7.13 32.14 4.12
CA LYS A 6 6.86 30.73 3.87
C LYS A 6 5.46 30.69 3.26
N LYS A 7 5.40 30.49 1.94
CA LYS A 7 4.13 30.36 1.22
C LYS A 7 3.39 29.18 1.87
N THR A 8 2.41 29.50 2.72
CA THR A 8 1.54 28.48 3.28
C THR A 8 0.71 27.94 2.13
N THR A 9 1.01 26.73 1.72
CA THR A 9 0.23 26.02 0.70
C THR A 9 -1.13 25.67 1.32
N GLU A 10 -2.21 26.20 0.74
CA GLU A 10 -3.58 25.91 1.19
C GLU A 10 -4.01 24.47 0.83
N LYS A 11 -3.18 23.75 0.05
CA LYS A 11 -3.48 22.41 -0.47
C LYS A 11 -2.37 21.43 -0.12
N GLU A 12 -2.74 20.31 0.46
CA GLU A 12 -1.80 19.28 0.88
C GLU A 12 -2.29 17.88 0.48
N ILE A 13 -1.35 17.02 0.06
CA ILE A 13 -1.52 15.58 -0.04
C ILE A 13 -0.71 14.96 1.09
N LEU A 14 -1.38 14.31 2.03
CA LEU A 14 -0.76 13.54 3.08
C LEU A 14 -0.63 12.08 2.64
N ALA A 15 0.59 11.68 2.26
CA ALA A 15 0.92 10.29 1.94
C ALA A 15 1.05 9.49 3.25
N VAL A 16 0.13 8.56 3.48
CA VAL A 16 0.05 7.76 4.71
C VAL A 16 0.48 6.33 4.42
N SER A 17 1.56 5.89 5.05
CA SER A 17 2.11 4.55 4.92
C SER A 17 2.13 3.84 6.28
N PHE A 18 2.15 2.51 6.30
CA PHE A 18 2.51 1.77 7.51
C PHE A 18 3.90 2.21 8.00
N GLY A 19 4.80 2.37 7.05
CA GLY A 19 6.19 2.73 7.29
C GLY A 19 7.11 1.52 7.21
N THR A 20 8.41 1.80 7.16
CA THR A 20 9.48 0.81 7.29
C THR A 20 10.72 1.44 7.90
N SER A 21 11.42 0.66 8.71
CA SER A 21 12.71 1.05 9.30
C SER A 21 13.92 0.77 8.39
N TYR A 22 13.71 0.13 7.25
CA TYR A 22 14.74 -0.13 6.25
C TYR A 22 14.86 1.10 5.34
N ASN A 23 15.95 1.87 5.49
CA ASN A 23 16.12 3.17 4.86
C ASN A 23 16.08 3.08 3.33
N ASP A 24 16.84 2.14 2.75
CA ASP A 24 16.86 1.93 1.29
C ASP A 24 15.48 1.56 0.73
N SER A 25 14.80 0.63 1.39
CA SER A 25 13.45 0.23 0.98
C SER A 25 12.48 1.41 1.09
N ARG A 26 12.57 2.21 2.18
CA ARG A 26 11.73 3.39 2.37
C ARG A 26 11.89 4.41 1.25
N GLU A 27 13.12 4.71 0.86
CA GLU A 27 13.40 5.67 -0.23
C GLU A 27 12.93 5.16 -1.58
N LYS A 28 13.22 3.90 -1.90
CA LYS A 28 12.89 3.30 -3.19
C LYS A 28 11.40 3.02 -3.37
N THR A 29 10.63 2.97 -2.30
CA THR A 29 9.20 2.64 -2.31
C THR A 29 8.33 3.82 -1.88
N ILE A 30 8.24 4.11 -0.58
CA ILE A 30 7.43 5.22 -0.04
C ILE A 30 7.89 6.55 -0.63
N GLY A 31 9.20 6.82 -0.59
CA GLY A 31 9.77 8.04 -1.16
C GLY A 31 9.52 8.15 -2.65
N ALA A 32 9.59 7.05 -3.41
CA ALA A 32 9.29 7.06 -4.84
C ALA A 32 7.79 7.33 -5.14
N ILE A 33 6.87 6.83 -4.30
CA ILE A 33 5.43 7.16 -4.40
C ILE A 33 5.22 8.66 -4.14
N GLU A 34 5.83 9.20 -3.08
CA GLU A 34 5.74 10.62 -2.75
C GLU A 34 6.30 11.51 -3.86
N LEU A 35 7.44 11.14 -4.44
CA LEU A 35 8.02 11.87 -5.57
C LEU A 35 7.11 11.84 -6.82
N GLU A 36 6.41 10.74 -7.07
CA GLU A 36 5.44 10.65 -8.14
C GLU A 36 4.23 11.57 -7.86
N LEU A 37 3.75 11.63 -6.60
CA LEU A 37 2.69 12.56 -6.20
C LEU A 37 3.12 14.02 -6.34
N ILE A 38 4.34 14.39 -5.92
CA ILE A 38 4.91 15.74 -6.10
C ILE A 38 4.94 16.14 -7.57
N LYS A 39 5.36 15.22 -8.42
CA LYS A 39 5.47 15.45 -9.87
C LYS A 39 4.10 15.62 -10.53
N GLU A 40 3.13 14.79 -10.15
CA GLU A 40 1.80 14.77 -10.77
C GLU A 40 0.91 15.92 -10.25
N TYR A 41 1.12 16.36 -8.99
CA TYR A 41 0.32 17.37 -8.32
C TYR A 41 1.15 18.54 -7.80
N PRO A 42 1.77 19.34 -8.70
CA PRO A 42 2.71 20.42 -8.32
C PRO A 42 2.04 21.57 -7.51
N ASP A 43 0.70 21.65 -7.51
CA ASP A 43 -0.06 22.65 -6.75
C ASP A 43 -0.32 22.23 -5.29
N TYR A 44 0.06 20.99 -4.92
CA TYR A 44 -0.10 20.44 -3.58
C TYR A 44 1.26 20.30 -2.88
N GLU A 45 1.32 20.63 -1.60
CA GLU A 45 2.43 20.18 -0.76
C GLU A 45 2.22 18.70 -0.45
N VAL A 46 3.26 17.86 -0.63
CA VAL A 46 3.19 16.44 -0.29
C VAL A 46 3.91 16.23 1.03
N CYS A 47 3.16 15.77 2.04
CA CYS A 47 3.65 15.46 3.38
C CYS A 47 3.56 13.96 3.64
N ARG A 48 4.32 13.48 4.62
CA ARG A 48 4.40 12.08 5.03
C ARG A 48 3.84 11.86 6.41
N ALA A 49 3.09 10.76 6.60
CA ALA A 49 2.79 10.20 7.91
C ALA A 49 2.91 8.68 7.91
N PHE A 50 3.18 8.10 9.08
CA PHE A 50 3.17 6.66 9.28
C PHE A 50 2.06 6.25 10.25
N THR A 51 1.48 5.05 10.04
CA THR A 51 0.51 4.46 10.96
C THR A 51 1.20 3.70 12.08
N SER A 52 2.37 3.09 11.83
CA SER A 52 3.10 2.30 12.82
C SER A 52 3.94 3.15 13.78
N GLN A 53 3.47 3.31 15.02
CA GLN A 53 4.22 4.00 16.08
C GLN A 53 5.56 3.32 16.37
N VAL A 54 5.61 1.99 16.29
CA VAL A 54 6.85 1.21 16.49
C VAL A 54 7.93 1.60 15.48
N ILE A 55 7.54 1.77 14.21
CA ILE A 55 8.48 2.21 13.16
C ILE A 55 8.91 3.66 13.39
N ILE A 56 7.99 4.54 13.73
CA ILE A 56 8.28 5.95 14.04
C ILE A 56 9.32 6.04 15.17
N ASP A 57 9.10 5.32 16.26
CA ASP A 57 9.99 5.35 17.44
C ASP A 57 11.35 4.73 17.12
N LYS A 58 11.40 3.65 16.35
CA LYS A 58 12.64 3.02 15.89
C LYS A 58 13.47 3.97 15.04
N LEU A 59 12.85 4.69 14.09
CA LEU A 59 13.53 5.67 13.24
C LEU A 59 14.02 6.88 14.04
N ARG A 60 13.19 7.38 14.95
CA ARG A 60 13.59 8.49 15.85
C ARG A 60 14.79 8.11 16.70
N LYS A 61 14.78 6.92 17.31
CA LYS A 61 15.85 6.45 18.19
C LYS A 61 17.15 6.14 17.44
N ARG A 62 17.04 5.50 16.26
CA ARG A 62 18.22 5.05 15.50
C ARG A 62 18.85 6.17 14.67
N ASP A 63 18.01 6.95 13.97
CA ASP A 63 18.43 7.88 12.92
C ASP A 63 18.21 9.35 13.29
N GLY A 64 17.53 9.64 14.41
CA GLY A 64 17.06 10.99 14.73
C GLY A 64 15.96 11.50 13.80
N THR A 65 15.43 10.62 12.92
CA THR A 65 14.42 11.00 11.93
C THR A 65 13.07 11.22 12.60
N LYS A 66 12.49 12.41 12.41
CA LYS A 66 11.16 12.74 12.89
C LYS A 66 10.15 12.48 11.77
N ILE A 67 9.21 11.56 12.01
CA ILE A 67 8.06 11.30 11.15
C ILE A 67 6.83 11.38 12.04
N ASN A 68 5.81 12.11 11.58
CA ASN A 68 4.55 12.23 12.28
C ASN A 68 3.72 10.94 12.15
N ASN A 69 2.98 10.61 13.20
CA ASN A 69 1.85 9.70 13.06
C ASN A 69 0.67 10.43 12.39
N VAL A 70 -0.42 9.71 12.12
CA VAL A 70 -1.57 10.25 11.39
C VAL A 70 -2.19 11.45 12.12
N THR A 71 -2.42 11.32 13.42
CA THR A 71 -3.01 12.39 14.26
C THR A 71 -2.12 13.62 14.27
N GLU A 72 -0.81 13.46 14.51
CA GLU A 72 0.15 14.56 14.49
C GLU A 72 0.20 15.28 13.14
N ALA A 73 0.14 14.51 12.03
CA ALA A 73 0.17 15.09 10.69
C ALA A 73 -1.13 15.87 10.37
N LEU A 74 -2.29 15.35 10.78
CA LEU A 74 -3.58 16.03 10.60
C LEU A 74 -3.66 17.33 11.42
N GLU A 75 -3.18 17.34 12.66
CA GLU A 75 -3.10 18.53 13.49
C GLU A 75 -2.09 19.55 12.94
N GLU A 76 -0.96 19.08 12.40
CA GLU A 76 0.01 19.95 11.73
C GLU A 76 -0.57 20.61 10.49
N ALA A 77 -1.24 19.86 9.60
CA ALA A 77 -1.90 20.39 8.41
C ALA A 77 -2.96 21.45 8.80
N PHE A 78 -3.78 21.15 9.82
CA PHE A 78 -4.77 22.10 10.33
C PHE A 78 -4.13 23.39 10.87
N SER A 79 -3.06 23.26 11.66
CA SER A 79 -2.35 24.39 12.26
C SER A 79 -1.65 25.28 11.22
N LYS A 80 -1.22 24.70 10.09
CA LYS A 80 -0.66 25.41 8.93
C LYS A 80 -1.71 26.17 8.12
N GLY A 81 -3.01 25.96 8.37
CA GLY A 81 -4.09 26.58 7.63
C GLY A 81 -4.37 25.92 6.28
N VAL A 82 -4.04 24.63 6.13
CA VAL A 82 -4.43 23.83 4.95
C VAL A 82 -5.94 23.82 4.85
N LYS A 83 -6.47 24.11 3.67
CA LYS A 83 -7.91 24.14 3.39
C LYS A 83 -8.38 22.89 2.64
N GLU A 84 -7.55 22.41 1.72
CA GLU A 84 -7.84 21.24 0.92
C GLU A 84 -6.79 20.15 1.22
N LEU A 85 -7.24 19.09 1.90
CA LEU A 85 -6.38 17.99 2.32
C LEU A 85 -6.84 16.68 1.68
N ILE A 86 -5.91 16.03 0.96
CA ILE A 86 -6.08 14.70 0.41
C ILE A 86 -5.25 13.74 1.23
N ILE A 87 -5.86 12.70 1.77
CA ILE A 87 -5.14 11.59 2.40
C ILE A 87 -4.94 10.51 1.34
N GLN A 88 -3.69 10.25 0.95
CA GLN A 88 -3.32 9.16 0.05
C GLN A 88 -2.68 8.01 0.83
N PRO A 89 -3.43 6.95 1.15
CA PRO A 89 -2.86 5.76 1.77
C PRO A 89 -2.01 5.00 0.77
N THR A 90 -0.87 4.47 1.22
CA THR A 90 -0.07 3.54 0.43
C THR A 90 -0.32 2.08 0.82
N HIS A 91 -1.44 1.80 1.46
CA HIS A 91 -1.84 0.45 1.85
C HIS A 91 -2.16 -0.41 0.63
N LEU A 92 -1.90 -1.70 0.73
CA LEU A 92 -2.20 -2.64 -0.35
C LEU A 92 -3.71 -2.88 -0.51
N LEU A 93 -4.42 -2.97 0.62
CA LEU A 93 -5.83 -3.39 0.68
C LEU A 93 -6.59 -2.64 1.78
N ASN A 94 -7.91 -2.78 1.78
CA ASN A 94 -8.79 -2.25 2.81
C ASN A 94 -8.85 -3.18 4.04
N GLY A 95 -7.70 -3.34 4.71
CA GLY A 95 -7.58 -4.08 5.98
C GLY A 95 -7.81 -3.20 7.20
N TYR A 96 -7.54 -3.75 8.39
CA TYR A 96 -7.72 -3.04 9.66
C TYR A 96 -7.00 -1.70 9.71
N GLU A 97 -5.76 -1.63 9.23
CA GLU A 97 -4.95 -0.39 9.22
C GLU A 97 -5.57 0.73 8.37
N TYR A 98 -6.14 0.38 7.20
CA TYR A 98 -6.84 1.36 6.39
C TYR A 98 -8.17 1.78 7.04
N MET A 99 -8.86 0.87 7.70
CA MET A 99 -10.11 1.16 8.44
C MET A 99 -9.82 2.11 9.61
N ASP A 100 -8.76 1.83 10.38
CA ASP A 100 -8.33 2.70 11.49
C ASP A 100 -7.93 4.09 10.99
N LEU A 101 -7.22 4.16 9.85
CA LEU A 101 -6.92 5.43 9.19
C LEU A 101 -8.20 6.18 8.79
N ALA A 102 -9.17 5.49 8.20
CA ALA A 102 -10.44 6.10 7.79
C ALA A 102 -11.22 6.65 8.99
N ASP A 103 -11.26 5.92 10.09
CA ASP A 103 -11.90 6.35 11.34
C ASP A 103 -11.18 7.55 11.97
N GLU A 104 -9.85 7.60 11.90
CA GLU A 104 -9.08 8.76 12.35
C GLU A 104 -9.37 9.99 11.49
N VAL A 105 -9.27 9.87 10.18
CA VAL A 105 -9.53 10.95 9.21
C VAL A 105 -10.95 11.52 9.38
N LYS A 106 -11.94 10.68 9.64
CA LYS A 106 -13.34 11.06 9.86
C LYS A 106 -13.52 12.06 11.01
N LYS A 107 -12.68 12.01 12.04
CA LYS A 107 -12.74 12.94 13.18
C LYS A 107 -12.40 14.39 12.77
N TYR A 108 -11.73 14.55 11.63
CA TYR A 108 -11.26 15.84 11.12
C TYR A 108 -12.15 16.44 10.02
N LYS A 109 -13.27 15.81 9.68
CA LYS A 109 -14.15 16.21 8.56
C LYS A 109 -14.58 17.69 8.59
N ASP A 110 -14.75 18.25 9.79
CA ASP A 110 -15.21 19.62 9.99
C ASP A 110 -14.04 20.62 10.19
N LYS A 111 -12.79 20.15 10.22
CA LYS A 111 -11.61 21.00 10.42
C LYS A 111 -11.06 21.58 9.11
N PHE A 112 -11.31 20.94 7.98
CA PHE A 112 -10.85 21.37 6.66
C PHE A 112 -12.03 21.84 5.79
N GLU A 113 -11.77 22.73 4.83
CA GLU A 113 -12.79 23.11 3.85
C GLU A 113 -13.11 21.93 2.93
N LYS A 114 -12.09 21.13 2.59
CA LYS A 114 -12.17 19.92 1.80
C LYS A 114 -11.24 18.87 2.38
N LEU A 115 -11.78 17.72 2.70
CA LEU A 115 -11.03 16.55 3.17
C LEU A 115 -11.47 15.31 2.38
N SER A 116 -10.54 14.58 1.82
CA SER A 116 -10.81 13.32 1.11
C SER A 116 -9.79 12.26 1.46
N LEU A 117 -10.25 11.01 1.60
CA LEU A 117 -9.42 9.82 1.75
C LEU A 117 -9.46 9.03 0.44
N ALA A 118 -8.30 8.88 -0.19
CA ALA A 118 -8.16 8.08 -1.39
C ALA A 118 -8.19 6.57 -1.08
N LYS A 119 -8.36 5.76 -2.10
CA LYS A 119 -8.43 4.30 -2.00
C LYS A 119 -7.04 3.67 -1.79
N PRO A 120 -6.95 2.50 -1.13
CA PRO A 120 -5.75 1.68 -1.13
C PRO A 120 -5.54 1.03 -2.51
N LEU A 121 -4.39 0.37 -2.73
CA LEU A 121 -3.95 -0.11 -4.04
C LEU A 121 -4.94 -1.05 -4.71
N LEU A 122 -5.40 -2.09 -4.00
CA LEU A 122 -6.31 -3.12 -4.53
C LEU A 122 -7.74 -2.84 -4.06
N THR A 123 -8.49 -2.09 -4.84
CA THR A 123 -9.88 -1.72 -4.53
C THR A 123 -10.83 -2.14 -5.64
N ASP A 124 -10.66 -1.61 -6.84
CA ASP A 124 -11.56 -1.85 -7.97
C ASP A 124 -11.01 -2.96 -8.89
N GLU A 125 -11.87 -3.55 -9.73
CA GLU A 125 -11.45 -4.55 -10.73
C GLU A 125 -10.31 -4.05 -11.63
N SER A 126 -10.34 -2.76 -12.00
CA SER A 126 -9.29 -2.15 -12.80
C SER A 126 -7.94 -2.12 -12.09
N ASP A 127 -7.93 -2.00 -10.76
CA ASP A 127 -6.70 -2.01 -9.98
C ASP A 127 -6.06 -3.39 -9.98
N PHE A 128 -6.86 -4.44 -9.80
CA PHE A 128 -6.39 -5.83 -9.91
C PHE A 128 -5.78 -6.11 -11.28
N VAL A 129 -6.41 -5.63 -12.36
CA VAL A 129 -5.88 -5.74 -13.73
C VAL A 129 -4.53 -5.06 -13.86
N LYS A 130 -4.41 -3.82 -13.36
CA LYS A 130 -3.16 -3.04 -13.42
C LYS A 130 -2.05 -3.66 -12.58
N VAL A 131 -2.37 -4.07 -11.34
CA VAL A 131 -1.43 -4.73 -10.44
C VAL A 131 -0.96 -6.07 -11.03
N ALA A 132 -1.87 -6.91 -11.53
CA ALA A 132 -1.49 -8.16 -12.19
C ALA A 132 -0.55 -7.91 -13.38
N ASN A 133 -0.85 -6.93 -14.24
CA ASN A 133 0.03 -6.57 -15.36
C ASN A 133 1.41 -6.08 -14.88
N ALA A 134 1.45 -5.25 -13.83
CA ALA A 134 2.69 -4.73 -13.27
C ALA A 134 3.58 -5.83 -12.71
N ILE A 135 3.03 -6.75 -11.90
CA ILE A 135 3.80 -7.86 -11.33
C ILE A 135 4.23 -8.87 -12.39
N ILE A 136 3.41 -9.17 -13.40
CA ILE A 136 3.78 -10.00 -14.54
C ILE A 136 4.99 -9.40 -15.26
N LYS A 137 4.90 -8.14 -15.65
CA LYS A 137 5.98 -7.43 -16.35
C LYS A 137 7.28 -7.38 -15.52
N MET A 138 7.15 -7.16 -14.22
CA MET A 138 8.28 -7.09 -13.29
C MET A 138 8.99 -8.44 -13.15
N THR A 139 8.26 -9.54 -13.29
CA THR A 139 8.76 -10.90 -13.03
C THR A 139 8.94 -11.74 -14.29
N GLU A 140 8.76 -11.17 -15.47
CA GLU A 140 8.85 -11.90 -16.76
C GLU A 140 10.17 -12.66 -16.92
N VAL A 141 11.28 -12.13 -16.43
CA VAL A 141 12.60 -12.76 -16.48
C VAL A 141 12.68 -14.07 -15.68
N TYR A 142 11.76 -14.26 -14.72
CA TYR A 142 11.64 -15.45 -13.88
C TYR A 142 10.56 -16.42 -14.37
N ASN A 143 9.76 -16.02 -15.36
CA ASN A 143 8.68 -16.83 -15.91
C ASN A 143 9.26 -17.95 -16.81
N LYS A 144 9.80 -18.98 -16.19
CA LYS A 144 10.40 -20.15 -16.87
C LYS A 144 9.61 -21.40 -16.51
N TYR A 145 9.72 -22.40 -17.37
CA TYR A 145 8.95 -23.65 -17.24
C TYR A 145 9.28 -24.43 -15.96
N ASP A 146 10.54 -24.34 -15.48
CA ASP A 146 11.06 -25.05 -14.30
C ASP A 146 11.09 -24.18 -13.03
N THR A 147 10.49 -22.99 -13.08
CA THR A 147 10.51 -21.98 -12.00
C THR A 147 9.11 -21.67 -11.52
N ALA A 148 8.89 -21.79 -10.21
CA ALA A 148 7.70 -21.24 -9.54
C ALA A 148 8.01 -19.82 -9.05
N VAL A 149 7.13 -18.85 -9.37
CA VAL A 149 7.21 -17.48 -8.90
C VAL A 149 6.20 -17.29 -7.78
N CYS A 150 6.68 -17.07 -6.56
CA CYS A 150 5.86 -17.02 -5.35
C CYS A 150 5.87 -15.63 -4.73
N PHE A 151 4.69 -15.07 -4.57
CA PHE A 151 4.48 -13.75 -3.96
C PHE A 151 4.06 -13.90 -2.51
N MET A 152 4.74 -13.19 -1.62
CA MET A 152 4.45 -13.15 -0.20
C MET A 152 3.70 -11.86 0.16
N GLY A 153 2.39 -11.96 0.39
CA GLY A 153 1.59 -10.89 1.00
C GLY A 153 1.70 -10.89 2.52
N HIS A 154 1.29 -9.78 3.14
CA HIS A 154 1.19 -9.71 4.60
C HIS A 154 0.10 -10.65 5.13
N GLY A 155 -1.07 -10.57 4.54
CA GLY A 155 -2.28 -11.22 5.05
C GLY A 155 -3.02 -10.33 6.05
N THR A 156 -4.28 -10.62 6.29
CA THR A 156 -5.11 -9.93 7.27
C THR A 156 -6.25 -10.85 7.74
N GLY A 157 -6.68 -10.68 8.99
CA GLY A 157 -7.90 -11.32 9.50
C GLY A 157 -9.20 -10.66 8.99
N ALA A 158 -9.12 -9.54 8.26
CA ALA A 158 -10.28 -8.88 7.67
C ALA A 158 -10.77 -9.62 6.41
N ALA A 159 -12.05 -9.40 6.04
CA ALA A 159 -12.62 -9.94 4.79
C ALA A 159 -11.82 -9.52 3.54
N ALA A 160 -11.12 -8.38 3.60
CA ALA A 160 -10.24 -7.92 2.53
C ALA A 160 -9.05 -8.87 2.22
N ASN A 161 -8.85 -9.94 2.99
CA ASN A 161 -7.86 -10.97 2.67
C ASN A 161 -8.14 -11.70 1.36
N ASP A 162 -9.38 -11.70 0.91
CA ASP A 162 -9.82 -12.31 -0.36
C ASP A 162 -9.11 -11.71 -1.60
N VAL A 163 -8.48 -10.53 -1.46
CA VAL A 163 -7.70 -9.91 -2.55
C VAL A 163 -6.54 -10.79 -3.03
N TYR A 164 -5.94 -11.58 -2.13
CA TYR A 164 -4.83 -12.49 -2.48
C TYR A 164 -5.30 -13.65 -3.35
N GLU A 165 -6.44 -14.27 -3.00
CA GLU A 165 -7.04 -15.32 -3.79
C GLU A 165 -7.53 -14.80 -5.15
N LYS A 166 -8.14 -13.62 -5.17
CA LYS A 166 -8.57 -12.95 -6.39
C LYS A 166 -7.39 -12.67 -7.33
N LEU A 167 -6.27 -12.16 -6.79
CA LEU A 167 -5.06 -11.91 -7.59
C LEU A 167 -4.47 -13.23 -8.12
N GLN A 168 -4.40 -14.27 -7.28
CA GLN A 168 -4.00 -15.62 -7.69
C GLN A 168 -4.83 -16.14 -8.87
N TYR A 169 -6.16 -16.04 -8.77
CA TYR A 169 -7.08 -16.47 -9.82
C TYR A 169 -6.84 -15.68 -11.11
N MET A 170 -6.65 -14.35 -11.01
CA MET A 170 -6.41 -13.50 -12.16
C MET A 170 -5.08 -13.81 -12.88
N LEU A 171 -4.03 -14.14 -12.15
CA LEU A 171 -2.76 -14.58 -12.72
C LEU A 171 -2.91 -15.92 -13.44
N PHE A 172 -3.61 -16.87 -12.82
CA PHE A 172 -3.88 -18.17 -13.39
C PHE A 172 -4.69 -18.11 -14.71
N GLU A 173 -5.77 -17.31 -14.75
CA GLU A 173 -6.61 -17.11 -15.94
C GLU A 173 -5.83 -16.46 -17.10
N ARG A 174 -4.78 -15.69 -16.80
CA ARG A 174 -3.88 -15.10 -17.80
C ARG A 174 -2.78 -16.04 -18.27
N GLY A 175 -2.79 -17.31 -17.82
CA GLY A 175 -1.83 -18.32 -18.24
C GLY A 175 -0.56 -18.43 -17.38
N TYR A 176 -0.41 -17.61 -16.35
CA TYR A 176 0.72 -17.64 -15.41
C TYR A 176 0.50 -18.71 -14.33
N LYS A 177 0.47 -19.96 -14.76
CA LYS A 177 0.13 -21.13 -13.92
C LYS A 177 1.23 -21.50 -12.92
N ASN A 178 2.43 -21.00 -13.12
CA ASN A 178 3.59 -21.13 -12.23
C ASN A 178 3.72 -19.95 -11.24
N TYR A 179 2.72 -19.07 -11.16
CA TYR A 179 2.67 -17.94 -10.24
C TYR A 179 1.76 -18.27 -9.07
N TYR A 180 2.25 -18.06 -7.86
CA TYR A 180 1.58 -18.41 -6.62
C TYR A 180 1.55 -17.21 -5.66
N VAL A 181 0.44 -17.03 -4.97
CA VAL A 181 0.27 -15.97 -3.97
C VAL A 181 -0.03 -16.62 -2.62
N GLY A 182 0.77 -16.29 -1.62
CA GLY A 182 0.55 -16.69 -0.23
C GLY A 182 0.71 -15.50 0.71
N THR A 183 0.46 -15.73 2.01
CA THR A 183 0.52 -14.69 3.03
C THR A 183 1.29 -15.14 4.26
N VAL A 184 1.83 -14.18 5.03
CA VAL A 184 2.56 -14.47 6.29
C VAL A 184 1.59 -14.71 7.43
N GLU A 185 0.56 -13.87 7.57
CA GLU A 185 -0.30 -13.82 8.76
C GLU A 185 -1.71 -14.36 8.53
N ALA A 186 -2.01 -14.88 7.33
CA ALA A 186 -3.33 -15.40 6.97
C ALA A 186 -3.25 -16.59 6.02
N LYS A 187 -4.37 -16.97 5.41
CA LYS A 187 -4.44 -17.99 4.37
C LYS A 187 -4.58 -17.35 2.98
N PRO A 188 -4.00 -18.00 1.93
CA PRO A 188 -3.14 -19.19 2.00
C PRO A 188 -1.77 -18.89 2.63
N ASP A 189 -1.32 -19.74 3.54
CA ASP A 189 0.00 -19.61 4.17
C ASP A 189 1.10 -20.35 3.40
N ILE A 190 2.32 -20.40 3.97
CA ILE A 190 3.47 -21.07 3.36
C ILE A 190 3.22 -22.57 3.14
N ASP A 191 2.51 -23.26 4.05
CA ASP A 191 2.21 -24.68 3.90
C ASP A 191 1.27 -24.95 2.71
N ASP A 192 0.27 -24.09 2.54
CA ASP A 192 -0.66 -24.17 1.41
C ASP A 192 0.08 -23.87 0.09
N LEU A 193 0.98 -22.91 0.13
CA LEU A 193 1.79 -22.52 -1.03
C LEU A 193 2.71 -23.68 -1.48
N ILE A 194 3.44 -24.28 -0.53
CA ILE A 194 4.30 -25.43 -0.79
C ILE A 194 3.51 -26.60 -1.41
N LYS A 195 2.32 -26.92 -0.85
CA LYS A 195 1.43 -27.94 -1.41
C LYS A 195 1.03 -27.64 -2.87
N CYS A 196 0.81 -26.37 -3.19
CA CYS A 196 0.46 -25.97 -4.56
C CYS A 196 1.68 -26.07 -5.50
N VAL A 197 2.84 -25.57 -5.09
CA VAL A 197 4.09 -25.62 -5.86
C VAL A 197 4.51 -27.06 -6.16
N LYS A 198 4.35 -27.97 -5.19
CA LYS A 198 4.65 -29.41 -5.35
C LYS A 198 3.82 -30.13 -6.43
N LYS A 199 2.71 -29.56 -6.86
CA LYS A 199 1.90 -30.14 -7.95
C LYS A 199 2.52 -29.89 -9.33
N GLY A 200 3.45 -28.93 -9.43
CA GLY A 200 4.20 -28.63 -10.64
C GLY A 200 5.55 -29.35 -10.66
N SER A 201 6.27 -29.23 -11.77
CA SER A 201 7.59 -29.84 -11.96
C SER A 201 8.66 -28.75 -11.96
N TYR A 202 8.82 -28.05 -10.82
CA TYR A 202 9.76 -26.96 -10.67
C TYR A 202 11.03 -27.41 -9.94
N GLY A 203 12.19 -26.89 -10.37
CA GLY A 203 13.47 -27.03 -9.67
C GLY A 203 13.85 -25.76 -8.91
N GLU A 204 13.27 -24.62 -9.31
CA GLU A 204 13.56 -23.31 -8.73
C GLU A 204 12.28 -22.64 -8.20
N VAL A 205 12.46 -21.87 -7.11
CA VAL A 205 11.42 -20.98 -6.55
C VAL A 205 12.00 -19.57 -6.46
N VAL A 206 11.27 -18.61 -6.99
CA VAL A 206 11.60 -17.19 -6.85
C VAL A 206 10.58 -16.55 -5.91
N LEU A 207 11.06 -15.98 -4.81
CA LEU A 207 10.24 -15.32 -3.79
C LEU A 207 10.29 -13.81 -3.95
N LEU A 208 9.13 -13.17 -3.94
CA LEU A 208 8.99 -11.71 -3.99
C LEU A 208 7.94 -11.24 -2.97
N PRO A 209 8.13 -10.07 -2.33
CA PRO A 209 7.09 -9.50 -1.49
C PRO A 209 5.94 -8.93 -2.36
N LEU A 210 4.71 -9.28 -2.03
CA LEU A 210 3.49 -8.64 -2.49
C LEU A 210 3.09 -7.58 -1.46
N MET A 211 3.99 -6.66 -1.21
CA MET A 211 3.89 -5.57 -0.23
C MET A 211 4.50 -4.30 -0.83
N ILE A 212 4.01 -3.15 -0.39
CA ILE A 212 4.51 -1.85 -0.90
C ILE A 212 6.00 -1.67 -0.61
N VAL A 213 6.44 -2.12 0.55
CA VAL A 213 7.84 -2.05 1.01
C VAL A 213 8.42 -3.46 1.17
N ALA A 214 9.70 -3.64 0.88
CA ALA A 214 10.46 -4.81 1.31
C ALA A 214 11.01 -4.53 2.73
N GLY A 215 10.14 -4.67 3.72
CA GLY A 215 10.41 -4.40 5.13
C GLY A 215 10.83 -5.65 5.91
N ASP A 216 10.39 -5.72 7.16
CA ASP A 216 10.77 -6.79 8.11
C ASP A 216 10.37 -8.17 7.60
N HIS A 217 9.11 -8.36 7.21
CA HIS A 217 8.63 -9.64 6.66
C HIS A 217 9.42 -10.10 5.42
N ALA A 218 9.75 -9.19 4.50
CA ALA A 218 10.52 -9.57 3.32
C ALA A 218 11.95 -10.00 3.67
N ASN A 219 12.58 -9.34 4.66
CA ASN A 219 13.96 -9.63 5.04
C ASN A 219 14.08 -10.82 5.99
N ASN A 220 13.13 -11.02 6.89
CA ASN A 220 13.17 -12.06 7.92
C ASN A 220 12.29 -13.26 7.57
N ASP A 221 10.97 -13.07 7.39
CA ASP A 221 10.05 -14.19 7.18
C ASP A 221 10.16 -14.76 5.77
N MET A 222 10.48 -13.94 4.74
CA MET A 222 10.68 -14.43 3.38
C MET A 222 12.10 -14.90 3.14
N ALA A 223 13.09 -14.01 3.29
CA ALA A 223 14.47 -14.23 2.86
C ALA A 223 15.45 -14.54 4.01
N GLY A 224 14.97 -14.59 5.25
CA GLY A 224 15.80 -14.82 6.43
C GLY A 224 16.44 -16.19 6.48
N ASN A 225 17.31 -16.37 7.46
CA ASN A 225 18.02 -17.65 7.69
C ASN A 225 17.35 -18.51 8.77
N ASP A 226 16.25 -18.03 9.37
CA ASP A 226 15.46 -18.81 10.28
C ASP A 226 14.82 -19.99 9.53
N LYS A 227 14.71 -21.14 10.20
CA LYS A 227 14.12 -22.36 9.61
C LYS A 227 12.66 -22.17 9.19
N GLU A 228 11.93 -21.26 9.83
CA GLU A 228 10.55 -20.96 9.49
C GLU A 228 10.42 -19.96 8.34
N SER A 229 11.53 -19.34 7.87
CA SER A 229 11.48 -18.45 6.73
C SER A 229 11.04 -19.18 5.47
N TRP A 230 10.30 -18.51 4.59
CA TRP A 230 9.84 -19.10 3.32
C TRP A 230 10.98 -19.69 2.50
N LYS A 231 12.11 -18.98 2.45
CA LYS A 231 13.33 -19.45 1.80
C LYS A 231 13.75 -20.81 2.33
N LYS A 232 13.90 -20.95 3.66
CA LYS A 232 14.36 -22.19 4.28
C LYS A 232 13.36 -23.32 4.11
N ARG A 233 12.07 -23.02 4.23
CA ARG A 233 10.99 -23.96 4.02
C ARG A 233 11.00 -24.55 2.60
N PHE A 234 11.23 -23.72 1.56
CA PHE A 234 11.37 -24.20 0.18
C PHE A 234 12.71 -24.92 -0.06
N GLU A 235 13.81 -24.46 0.55
CA GLU A 235 15.11 -25.15 0.48
C GLU A 235 15.04 -26.57 1.08
N GLU A 236 14.33 -26.75 2.21
CA GLU A 236 14.10 -28.07 2.84
C GLU A 236 13.27 -29.02 1.95
N GLU A 237 12.41 -28.46 1.10
CA GLU A 237 11.66 -29.24 0.10
C GLU A 237 12.47 -29.55 -1.17
N GLY A 238 13.75 -29.14 -1.21
CA GLY A 238 14.69 -29.45 -2.28
C GLY A 238 14.72 -28.43 -3.43
N TYR A 239 14.04 -27.29 -3.32
CA TYR A 239 14.07 -26.26 -4.34
C TYR A 239 15.31 -25.38 -4.23
N LYS A 240 15.83 -24.93 -5.37
CA LYS A 240 16.76 -23.79 -5.41
C LYS A 240 15.96 -22.50 -5.25
N VAL A 241 16.27 -21.69 -4.23
CA VAL A 241 15.49 -20.50 -3.88
C VAL A 241 16.25 -19.23 -4.19
N THR A 242 15.59 -18.31 -4.87
CA THR A 242 16.06 -16.94 -5.12
C THR A 242 15.06 -15.95 -4.49
N CYS A 243 15.55 -15.03 -3.64
CA CYS A 243 14.73 -13.99 -3.02
C CYS A 243 15.02 -12.64 -3.67
N ILE A 244 13.96 -11.94 -4.09
CA ILE A 244 14.01 -10.60 -4.67
C ILE A 244 13.38 -9.65 -3.64
N LEU A 245 14.19 -8.78 -3.06
CA LEU A 245 13.78 -7.85 -1.99
C LEU A 245 13.36 -6.48 -2.54
N ASN A 246 12.48 -6.48 -3.55
CA ASN A 246 11.92 -5.27 -4.14
C ASN A 246 10.47 -5.10 -3.71
N GLY A 247 10.15 -3.97 -3.06
CA GLY A 247 8.76 -3.64 -2.73
C GLY A 247 7.99 -3.17 -3.97
N LEU A 248 6.65 -3.37 -3.97
CA LEU A 248 5.79 -2.93 -5.08
C LEU A 248 5.91 -1.44 -5.38
N GLY A 249 6.21 -0.60 -4.37
CA GLY A 249 6.41 0.84 -4.54
C GLY A 249 7.60 1.22 -5.44
N GLU A 250 8.54 0.30 -5.69
CA GLU A 250 9.62 0.50 -6.65
C GLU A 250 9.14 0.48 -8.11
N ASN A 251 7.99 -0.14 -8.37
CA ASN A 251 7.43 -0.26 -9.71
C ASN A 251 6.63 0.99 -10.10
N SER A 252 7.01 1.63 -11.21
CA SER A 252 6.35 2.85 -11.69
C SER A 252 4.88 2.63 -12.10
N ASP A 253 4.52 1.44 -12.61
CA ASP A 253 3.15 1.15 -13.00
C ASP A 253 2.26 1.01 -11.74
N ILE A 254 2.81 0.53 -10.62
CA ILE A 254 2.13 0.52 -9.30
C ILE A 254 1.97 1.95 -8.76
N ARG A 255 3.02 2.79 -8.82
CA ARG A 255 2.94 4.18 -8.34
C ARG A 255 1.87 4.99 -9.06
N LYS A 256 1.67 4.75 -10.36
CA LYS A 256 0.61 5.39 -11.15
C LYS A 256 -0.80 5.08 -10.63
N ILE A 257 -1.04 3.91 -10.06
CA ILE A 257 -2.35 3.57 -9.48
C ILE A 257 -2.63 4.51 -8.29
N PHE A 258 -1.65 4.78 -7.44
CA PHE A 258 -1.80 5.73 -6.34
C PHE A 258 -2.07 7.15 -6.83
N THR A 259 -1.40 7.61 -7.89
CA THR A 259 -1.71 8.94 -8.46
C THR A 259 -3.12 8.98 -9.04
N GLU A 260 -3.59 7.94 -9.71
CA GLU A 260 -4.97 7.86 -10.20
C GLU A 260 -6.00 7.86 -9.06
N HIS A 261 -5.71 7.19 -7.93
CA HIS A 261 -6.55 7.23 -6.74
C HIS A 261 -6.58 8.62 -6.11
N THR A 262 -5.42 9.29 -6.02
CA THR A 262 -5.32 10.69 -5.61
C THR A 262 -6.15 11.60 -6.52
N TYR A 263 -6.05 11.43 -7.84
CA TYR A 263 -6.86 12.19 -8.81
C TYR A 263 -8.36 12.00 -8.59
N SER A 264 -8.78 10.76 -8.35
CA SER A 264 -10.18 10.45 -8.07
C SER A 264 -10.65 11.10 -6.77
N ALA A 265 -9.80 11.13 -5.73
CA ALA A 265 -10.08 11.80 -4.47
C ALA A 265 -10.20 13.32 -4.64
N ILE A 266 -9.34 13.96 -5.44
CA ILE A 266 -9.43 15.39 -5.77
C ILE A 266 -10.72 15.69 -6.54
N ARG A 267 -11.09 14.85 -7.50
CA ARG A 267 -12.32 15.04 -8.30
C ARG A 267 -13.59 14.86 -7.50
N SER A 268 -13.58 14.00 -6.49
CA SER A 268 -14.75 13.79 -5.63
C SER A 268 -15.21 15.07 -4.90
N PHE A 269 -14.34 16.07 -4.77
CA PHE A 269 -14.74 17.40 -4.28
C PHE A 269 -15.69 18.15 -5.22
N LYS A 270 -15.75 17.77 -6.49
CA LYS A 270 -16.59 18.46 -7.51
C LYS A 270 -17.97 17.83 -7.65
N ASP A 271 -18.12 16.56 -7.27
CA ASP A 271 -19.36 15.82 -7.46
C ASP A 271 -20.14 15.78 -6.14
N TRP A 272 -20.99 16.79 -5.94
CA TRP A 272 -21.95 16.89 -4.84
C TRP A 272 -23.04 15.83 -5.00
N ASN A 273 -22.96 14.73 -4.34
CA ASN A 273 -24.01 13.77 -3.93
C ASN A 273 -23.51 12.34 -3.99
N ILE A 274 -22.81 11.88 -2.96
CA ILE A 274 -22.71 10.44 -2.75
C ILE A 274 -23.17 10.14 -1.33
N LEU A 275 -24.44 9.70 -1.27
CA LEU A 275 -25.05 9.06 -0.11
C LEU A 275 -24.24 7.80 0.24
N LEU A 276 -23.91 7.65 1.51
CA LEU A 276 -23.54 6.35 2.08
C LEU A 276 -24.75 5.42 1.97
N ILE A 277 -24.79 4.55 0.96
CA ILE A 277 -25.75 3.47 0.90
C ILE A 277 -25.12 2.26 1.58
N TRP A 278 -25.50 2.04 2.84
CA TRP A 278 -25.37 0.75 3.50
C TRP A 278 -26.39 -0.21 2.89
N ASN A 279 -25.94 -1.23 2.20
CA ASN A 279 -26.81 -2.32 1.79
C ASN A 279 -26.14 -3.66 2.06
N ASN A 280 -26.71 -4.37 3.03
CA ASN A 280 -26.55 -5.82 3.29
C ASN A 280 -25.14 -6.42 3.11
N GLY A 281 -24.17 -6.05 3.94
CA GLY A 281 -22.96 -6.85 4.15
C GLY A 281 -21.90 -6.78 3.04
N CYS A 282 -22.13 -6.07 1.96
CA CYS A 282 -21.13 -5.77 0.93
C CYS A 282 -20.72 -4.30 1.02
N VAL A 283 -19.48 -4.03 1.37
CA VAL A 283 -18.93 -2.66 1.36
C VAL A 283 -18.70 -2.26 -0.09
N LEU A 284 -19.61 -1.49 -0.66
CA LEU A 284 -19.35 -0.76 -1.91
C LEU A 284 -18.35 0.34 -1.59
N TYR A 285 -17.16 0.21 -2.12
CA TYR A 285 -16.04 1.14 -1.92
C TYR A 285 -16.38 2.50 -2.51
N THR A 286 -16.60 3.47 -1.65
CA THR A 286 -16.85 4.86 -2.04
C THR A 286 -15.71 5.73 -1.53
N VAL A 287 -15.24 6.66 -2.35
CA VAL A 287 -14.35 7.74 -1.89
C VAL A 287 -15.09 8.50 -0.79
N VAL A 288 -14.52 8.52 0.42
CA VAL A 288 -15.14 9.24 1.54
C VAL A 288 -14.79 10.71 1.40
N VAL A 289 -15.79 11.54 1.10
CA VAL A 289 -15.64 12.99 0.97
C VAL A 289 -16.35 13.67 2.12
N PHE A 290 -15.65 14.54 2.83
CA PHE A 290 -16.19 15.34 3.91
C PHE A 290 -16.20 16.82 3.51
N TYR A 291 -17.39 17.46 3.61
CA TYR A 291 -17.54 18.89 3.35
C TYR A 291 -18.09 19.63 4.56
N LYS A 292 -17.56 20.83 4.76
CA LYS A 292 -18.14 21.78 5.69
C LYS A 292 -19.31 22.50 5.00
N ASN A 293 -20.53 22.26 5.46
CA ASN A 293 -21.69 23.01 4.99
C ASN A 293 -21.55 24.51 5.36
N LYS A 294 -21.39 25.38 4.35
CA LYS A 294 -21.30 26.83 4.55
C LYS A 294 -22.67 27.50 4.77
N ASN A 295 -23.76 26.74 4.82
CA ASN A 295 -25.11 27.32 4.98
C ASN A 295 -25.72 26.91 6.32
N ASN A 296 -25.46 27.68 7.35
CA ASN A 296 -26.37 27.95 8.44
C ASN A 296 -26.30 29.46 8.76
N PHE A 297 -27.18 30.17 8.12
CA PHE A 297 -27.71 31.42 8.68
C PHE A 297 -29.00 31.12 9.43
#